data_f47086eb378ff7927ea13e2aa1d8050a
#
_entry.id   f47086eb378ff7927ea13e2aa1d8050a
#
_cell.length_a   1.000
_cell.length_b   1.000
_cell.length_c   1.000
_cell.angle_alpha   90.00
_cell.angle_beta   90.00
_cell.angle_gamma   90.00
#
_symmetry.space_group_name_H-M   'P 1'
#
loop_
_entity.id
_entity.type
_entity.pdbx_description
1 polymer ?
#
loop_
_entity_poly.entity_id
_entity_poly.type
_entity_poly.pdbx_seq_one_letter_code
_entity_poly.pdbx_strand_id
1 'polypeptide(L)'
;MNAKKLSEIIKSHKLWLGDNEDGIRADLSGADLRLANLSGANLSGANLSEASLSEASLSRADLSGAKGLLSAANYLDAHFDRTTDGYIVYKTFGYLYIPPENWKIEPGSIIEETANPDRCTECGSGINVAPFEWVKSKYNVDIWKCLIKWEWLPGVVVPYMTDGKIRCEKLQLLEVVK
;
A
#
# COMPACT_ATOMS: atom_id res chain seq x y z
N MET A 1 5.26 17.20 -10.33
CA MET A 1 5.16 17.41 -11.82
C MET A 1 3.82 18.08 -12.14
N ASN A 2 3.70 18.92 -13.20
CA ASN A 2 2.39 19.49 -13.54
C ASN A 2 1.54 18.51 -14.37
N ALA A 3 0.20 18.61 -14.26
CA ALA A 3 -0.75 17.69 -14.88
C ALA A 3 -0.65 17.65 -16.43
N LYS A 4 -0.33 18.79 -17.08
CA LYS A 4 -0.18 18.86 -18.54
C LYS A 4 0.99 18.00 -19.01
N LYS A 5 2.17 18.17 -18.39
CA LYS A 5 3.37 17.39 -18.72
C LYS A 5 3.16 15.89 -18.48
N LEU A 6 2.49 15.52 -17.37
CA LEU A 6 2.15 14.14 -17.08
C LEU A 6 1.26 13.53 -18.16
N SER A 7 0.21 14.26 -18.57
CA SER A 7 -0.70 13.83 -19.64
C SER A 7 0.03 13.61 -20.98
N GLU A 8 0.97 14.49 -21.33
CA GLU A 8 1.79 14.37 -22.55
C GLU A 8 2.67 13.11 -22.51
N ILE A 9 3.31 12.84 -21.37
CA ILE A 9 4.13 11.63 -21.17
C ILE A 9 3.27 10.37 -21.31
N ILE A 10 2.10 10.31 -20.65
CA ILE A 10 1.19 9.17 -20.74
C ILE A 10 0.70 8.94 -22.16
N LYS A 11 0.38 10.03 -22.89
CA LYS A 11 -0.05 9.94 -24.29
C LYS A 11 1.05 9.38 -25.19
N SER A 12 2.29 9.86 -25.04
CA SER A 12 3.43 9.35 -25.81
C SER A 12 3.74 7.88 -25.45
N HIS A 13 3.64 7.53 -24.15
CA HIS A 13 3.80 6.15 -23.69
C HIS A 13 2.75 5.19 -24.28
N LYS A 14 1.51 5.64 -24.42
CA LYS A 14 0.45 4.87 -25.07
C LYS A 14 0.77 4.57 -26.54
N LEU A 15 1.39 5.52 -27.26
CA LEU A 15 1.88 5.30 -28.62
C LEU A 15 3.00 4.25 -28.63
N TRP A 16 3.96 4.35 -27.67
CA TRP A 16 5.04 3.39 -27.53
C TRP A 16 4.54 1.96 -27.27
N LEU A 17 3.51 1.80 -26.40
CA LEU A 17 2.88 0.50 -26.14
C LEU A 17 2.19 -0.10 -27.37
N GLY A 18 1.83 0.73 -28.34
CA GLY A 18 1.25 0.32 -29.62
C GLY A 18 2.27 0.22 -30.76
N ASP A 19 3.58 0.10 -30.45
CA ASP A 19 4.68 0.03 -31.41
C ASP A 19 4.69 1.18 -32.45
N ASN A 20 4.21 2.37 -32.06
CA ASN A 20 4.22 3.55 -32.91
C ASN A 20 5.61 4.24 -32.85
N GLU A 21 6.17 4.60 -34.00
CA GLU A 21 7.51 5.20 -34.11
C GLU A 21 7.65 6.53 -33.37
N ASP A 22 6.56 7.29 -33.20
CA ASP A 22 6.51 8.54 -32.44
C ASP A 22 6.32 8.30 -30.94
N GLY A 23 6.14 7.06 -30.51
CA GLY A 23 5.94 6.68 -29.12
C GLY A 23 7.22 6.71 -28.32
N ILE A 24 7.16 7.25 -27.11
CA ILE A 24 8.30 7.25 -26.18
C ILE A 24 7.88 6.56 -24.89
N ARG A 25 8.66 5.57 -24.47
CA ARG A 25 8.46 4.91 -23.18
C ARG A 25 8.48 5.94 -22.05
N ALA A 26 7.47 5.90 -21.15
CA ALA A 26 7.39 6.84 -20.05
C ALA A 26 8.62 6.72 -19.12
N ASP A 27 9.36 7.81 -18.99
CA ASP A 27 10.34 8.01 -17.94
C ASP A 27 9.79 9.03 -16.94
N LEU A 28 9.38 8.51 -15.78
CA LEU A 28 8.83 9.24 -14.66
C LEU A 28 9.77 9.15 -13.44
N SER A 29 11.04 8.81 -13.68
CA SER A 29 12.02 8.67 -12.60
C SER A 29 12.19 9.99 -11.83
N GLY A 30 12.24 9.91 -10.49
CA GLY A 30 12.33 11.04 -9.59
C GLY A 30 11.12 12.00 -9.62
N ALA A 31 10.05 11.65 -10.33
CA ALA A 31 8.90 12.52 -10.47
C ALA A 31 8.10 12.63 -9.16
N ASP A 32 7.72 13.87 -8.80
CA ASP A 32 6.70 14.08 -7.78
C ASP A 32 5.31 13.89 -8.43
N LEU A 33 4.71 12.73 -8.16
CA LEU A 33 3.39 12.31 -8.61
C LEU A 33 2.38 12.25 -7.45
N ARG A 34 2.72 12.82 -6.30
CA ARG A 34 1.81 12.87 -5.15
C ARG A 34 0.50 13.55 -5.56
N LEU A 35 -0.62 12.98 -5.11
CA LEU A 35 -1.97 13.44 -5.44
C LEU A 35 -2.32 13.38 -6.95
N ALA A 36 -1.46 12.82 -7.80
CA ALA A 36 -1.73 12.73 -9.24
C ALA A 36 -2.89 11.75 -9.50
N ASN A 37 -3.74 12.10 -10.47
CA ASN A 37 -4.74 11.16 -10.97
C ASN A 37 -4.14 10.35 -12.13
N LEU A 38 -3.82 9.10 -11.84
CA LEU A 38 -3.32 8.09 -12.78
C LEU A 38 -4.33 6.95 -12.98
N SER A 39 -5.60 7.18 -12.59
CA SER A 39 -6.64 6.16 -12.68
C SER A 39 -6.81 5.69 -14.13
N GLY A 40 -6.77 4.36 -14.33
CA GLY A 40 -6.88 3.74 -15.64
C GLY A 40 -5.70 3.99 -16.57
N ALA A 41 -4.63 4.63 -16.13
CA ALA A 41 -3.44 4.82 -16.95
C ALA A 41 -2.73 3.49 -17.21
N ASN A 42 -2.33 3.24 -18.47
CA ASN A 42 -1.42 2.15 -18.77
C ASN A 42 0.02 2.67 -18.70
N LEU A 43 0.73 2.27 -17.65
CA LEU A 43 2.14 2.55 -17.37
C LEU A 43 2.99 1.28 -17.42
N SER A 44 2.52 0.27 -18.15
CA SER A 44 3.22 -1.00 -18.32
C SER A 44 4.63 -0.77 -18.85
N GLY A 45 5.61 -1.30 -18.12
CA GLY A 45 7.03 -1.12 -18.44
C GLY A 45 7.60 0.28 -18.18
N ALA A 46 6.84 1.27 -17.72
CA ALA A 46 7.34 2.62 -17.42
C ALA A 46 8.50 2.62 -16.40
N ASN A 47 9.31 3.66 -16.38
CA ASN A 47 10.31 3.88 -15.35
C ASN A 47 9.74 4.82 -14.27
N LEU A 48 9.52 4.31 -13.07
CA LEU A 48 9.03 5.02 -11.88
C LEU A 48 10.08 5.05 -10.76
N SER A 49 11.34 4.79 -11.07
CA SER A 49 12.42 4.78 -10.07
C SER A 49 12.45 6.11 -9.31
N GLU A 50 12.43 6.04 -7.97
CA GLU A 50 12.44 7.23 -7.09
C GLU A 50 11.22 8.17 -7.25
N ALA A 51 10.21 7.79 -8.02
CA ALA A 51 8.98 8.57 -8.12
C ALA A 51 8.17 8.49 -6.81
N SER A 52 7.64 9.64 -6.37
CA SER A 52 6.71 9.69 -5.24
C SER A 52 5.28 9.53 -5.71
N LEU A 53 4.62 8.44 -5.35
CA LEU A 53 3.22 8.12 -5.67
C LEU A 53 2.28 8.31 -4.46
N SER A 54 2.75 8.89 -3.36
CA SER A 54 1.94 9.06 -2.15
C SER A 54 0.63 9.78 -2.48
N GLU A 55 -0.49 9.22 -2.02
CA GLU A 55 -1.83 9.73 -2.26
C GLU A 55 -2.24 9.88 -3.75
N ALA A 56 -1.48 9.28 -4.69
CA ALA A 56 -1.88 9.26 -6.10
C ALA A 56 -3.06 8.31 -6.29
N SER A 57 -3.96 8.63 -7.21
CA SER A 57 -5.03 7.71 -7.62
C SER A 57 -4.50 6.77 -8.70
N LEU A 58 -4.32 5.49 -8.36
CA LEU A 58 -3.87 4.41 -9.26
C LEU A 58 -4.99 3.40 -9.61
N SER A 59 -6.23 3.70 -9.27
CA SER A 59 -7.34 2.78 -9.50
C SER A 59 -7.40 2.32 -10.96
N ARG A 60 -7.36 1.00 -11.19
CA ARG A 60 -7.33 0.38 -12.51
C ARG A 60 -6.12 0.77 -13.38
N ALA A 61 -5.05 1.30 -12.79
CA ALA A 61 -3.81 1.55 -13.53
C ALA A 61 -3.09 0.22 -13.80
N ASP A 62 -2.52 0.09 -14.99
CA ASP A 62 -1.63 -1.02 -15.33
C ASP A 62 -0.18 -0.61 -15.09
N LEU A 63 0.48 -1.23 -14.12
CA LEU A 63 1.87 -1.03 -13.73
C LEU A 63 2.74 -2.26 -14.04
N SER A 64 2.26 -3.17 -14.90
CA SER A 64 2.97 -4.41 -15.23
C SER A 64 4.37 -4.12 -15.77
N GLY A 65 5.39 -4.74 -15.19
CA GLY A 65 6.77 -4.54 -15.61
C GLY A 65 7.34 -3.13 -15.41
N ALA A 66 6.60 -2.22 -14.77
CA ALA A 66 7.13 -0.90 -14.41
C ALA A 66 8.30 -1.03 -13.42
N LYS A 67 9.33 -0.18 -13.59
CA LYS A 67 10.52 -0.18 -12.72
C LYS A 67 10.35 0.82 -11.57
N GLY A 68 11.04 0.55 -10.47
CA GLY A 68 11.10 1.45 -9.31
C GLY A 68 9.83 1.50 -8.47
N LEU A 69 8.92 0.53 -8.62
CA LEU A 69 7.77 0.41 -7.75
C LEU A 69 8.19 0.08 -6.32
N LEU A 70 7.42 0.57 -5.36
CA LEU A 70 7.65 0.33 -3.94
C LEU A 70 7.75 -1.18 -3.64
N SER A 71 8.91 -1.60 -3.12
CA SER A 71 9.11 -2.96 -2.63
C SER A 71 8.37 -3.16 -1.32
N ALA A 72 7.48 -4.16 -1.24
CA ALA A 72 6.78 -4.47 0.00
C ALA A 72 7.74 -4.83 1.14
N ALA A 73 8.77 -5.65 0.85
CA ALA A 73 9.75 -6.05 1.85
C ALA A 73 10.55 -4.85 2.38
N ASN A 74 11.06 -4.00 1.49
CA ASN A 74 11.80 -2.81 1.89
C ASN A 74 10.92 -1.84 2.70
N TYR A 75 9.64 -1.73 2.33
CA TYR A 75 8.71 -0.89 3.07
C TYR A 75 8.47 -1.41 4.49
N LEU A 76 8.25 -2.72 4.65
CA LEU A 76 8.06 -3.34 5.95
C LEU A 76 9.29 -3.14 6.84
N ASP A 77 10.49 -3.43 6.34
CA ASP A 77 11.75 -3.25 7.09
C ASP A 77 12.01 -1.78 7.50
N ALA A 78 11.56 -0.83 6.70
CA ALA A 78 11.78 0.60 6.98
C ALA A 78 10.77 1.22 7.94
N HIS A 79 9.55 0.65 8.07
CA HIS A 79 8.43 1.31 8.77
C HIS A 79 7.88 0.52 9.96
N PHE A 80 8.27 -0.74 10.12
CA PHE A 80 7.77 -1.60 11.21
C PHE A 80 8.89 -2.27 11.98
N ASP A 81 8.71 -2.41 13.28
CA ASP A 81 9.69 -3.07 14.13
C ASP A 81 9.76 -4.56 13.82
N ARG A 82 10.94 -5.01 13.43
CA ARG A 82 11.24 -6.40 13.18
C ARG A 82 11.55 -7.15 14.47
N THR A 83 10.97 -8.33 14.66
CA THR A 83 11.19 -9.22 15.78
C THR A 83 11.66 -10.60 15.31
N THR A 84 11.93 -11.53 16.23
CA THR A 84 12.21 -12.94 15.90
C THR A 84 11.03 -13.63 15.24
N ASP A 85 9.79 -13.19 15.52
CA ASP A 85 8.57 -13.87 15.12
C ASP A 85 7.85 -13.20 13.93
N GLY A 86 8.21 -11.94 13.60
CA GLY A 86 7.57 -11.18 12.54
C GLY A 86 7.71 -9.68 12.71
N TYR A 87 6.77 -8.93 12.14
CA TYR A 87 6.68 -7.47 12.25
C TYR A 87 5.63 -7.04 13.27
N ILE A 88 6.00 -6.08 14.13
CA ILE A 88 5.05 -5.40 15.02
C ILE A 88 4.32 -4.33 14.22
N VAL A 89 2.99 -4.37 14.29
CA VAL A 89 2.10 -3.43 13.62
C VAL A 89 1.01 -2.98 14.58
N TYR A 90 0.26 -1.94 14.22
CA TYR A 90 -0.75 -1.38 15.12
C TYR A 90 -2.10 -1.21 14.42
N LYS A 91 -3.17 -1.35 15.20
CA LYS A 91 -4.56 -1.31 14.74
C LYS A 91 -5.48 -0.76 15.81
N THR A 92 -6.60 -0.18 15.37
CA THR A 92 -7.76 0.16 16.22
C THR A 92 -8.97 -0.67 15.82
N PHE A 93 -9.94 -0.82 16.72
CA PHE A 93 -11.22 -1.47 16.46
C PHE A 93 -12.38 -0.56 16.84
N GLY A 94 -13.52 -0.70 16.15
CA GLY A 94 -14.79 -0.09 16.55
C GLY A 94 -14.96 1.40 16.23
N TYR A 95 -14.02 2.07 15.54
CA TYR A 95 -14.15 3.50 15.23
C TYR A 95 -14.86 3.76 13.88
N LEU A 96 -14.31 3.25 12.78
CA LEU A 96 -14.88 3.39 11.42
C LEU A 96 -15.32 2.05 10.84
N TYR A 97 -14.88 0.96 11.42
CA TYR A 97 -15.10 -0.38 10.93
C TYR A 97 -15.56 -1.27 12.09
N ILE A 98 -16.74 -1.84 11.95
CA ILE A 98 -17.25 -2.82 12.91
C ILE A 98 -16.57 -4.16 12.60
N PRO A 99 -15.80 -4.72 13.54
CA PRO A 99 -15.16 -6.01 13.33
C PRO A 99 -16.19 -7.09 13.02
N PRO A 100 -15.85 -8.09 12.17
CA PRO A 100 -16.66 -9.27 11.98
C PRO A 100 -16.98 -9.97 13.32
N GLU A 101 -18.18 -10.50 13.46
CA GLU A 101 -18.63 -11.14 14.71
C GLU A 101 -17.76 -12.34 15.14
N ASN A 102 -17.11 -12.98 14.19
CA ASN A 102 -16.21 -14.13 14.44
C ASN A 102 -14.81 -13.70 14.93
N TRP A 103 -14.50 -12.41 14.95
CA TRP A 103 -13.22 -11.95 15.48
C TRP A 103 -13.30 -11.83 17.02
N LYS A 104 -12.40 -12.53 17.70
CA LYS A 104 -12.18 -12.33 19.13
C LYS A 104 -11.15 -11.22 19.33
N ILE A 105 -11.58 -10.10 19.93
CA ILE A 105 -10.70 -8.96 20.18
C ILE A 105 -10.15 -9.06 21.61
N GLU A 106 -9.21 -9.99 21.79
CA GLU A 106 -8.56 -10.26 23.09
C GLU A 106 -7.07 -10.63 22.87
N PRO A 107 -6.18 -10.38 23.85
CA PRO A 107 -4.76 -10.74 23.73
C PRO A 107 -4.56 -12.21 23.39
N GLY A 108 -3.66 -12.48 22.44
CA GLY A 108 -3.33 -13.82 21.93
C GLY A 108 -4.20 -14.29 20.78
N SER A 109 -5.34 -13.67 20.52
CA SER A 109 -6.23 -14.04 19.40
C SER A 109 -5.58 -13.81 18.06
N ILE A 110 -5.92 -14.67 17.11
CA ILE A 110 -5.58 -14.52 15.69
C ILE A 110 -6.88 -14.14 14.95
N ILE A 111 -6.83 -13.05 14.20
CA ILE A 111 -7.92 -12.62 13.32
C ILE A 111 -7.50 -12.79 11.87
N GLU A 112 -8.46 -13.12 11.00
CA GLU A 112 -8.23 -13.41 9.59
C GLU A 112 -9.28 -12.73 8.71
N GLU A 113 -8.85 -12.25 7.55
CA GLU A 113 -9.72 -11.70 6.51
C GLU A 113 -9.00 -11.77 5.16
N THR A 114 -9.73 -12.08 4.08
CA THR A 114 -9.14 -12.07 2.74
C THR A 114 -8.73 -10.66 2.33
N ALA A 115 -7.45 -10.46 2.06
CA ALA A 115 -6.94 -9.17 1.63
C ALA A 115 -7.11 -8.97 0.12
N ASN A 116 -7.54 -7.77 -0.28
CA ASN A 116 -7.50 -7.36 -1.68
C ASN A 116 -6.02 -7.27 -2.15
N PRO A 117 -5.57 -8.09 -3.11
CA PRO A 117 -4.17 -8.11 -3.54
C PRO A 117 -3.78 -6.90 -4.41
N ASP A 118 -4.75 -6.10 -4.84
CA ASP A 118 -4.50 -4.95 -5.71
C ASP A 118 -3.73 -3.85 -4.98
N ARG A 119 -2.45 -3.69 -5.32
CA ARG A 119 -1.57 -2.66 -4.76
C ARG A 119 -1.84 -1.25 -5.31
N CYS A 120 -2.64 -1.13 -6.35
CA CYS A 120 -3.09 0.14 -6.89
C CYS A 120 -4.29 0.71 -6.13
N THR A 121 -4.86 -0.06 -5.19
CA THR A 121 -5.96 0.34 -4.32
C THR A 121 -5.44 0.57 -2.90
N GLU A 122 -5.58 1.79 -2.38
CA GLU A 122 -5.13 2.14 -1.02
C GLU A 122 -5.97 1.45 0.05
N CYS A 123 -7.29 1.49 -0.09
CA CYS A 123 -8.23 0.84 0.82
C CYS A 123 -8.91 -0.35 0.12
N GLY A 124 -9.03 -1.46 0.81
CA GLY A 124 -9.68 -2.66 0.30
C GLY A 124 -9.94 -3.62 1.45
N SER A 125 -10.58 -4.76 1.16
CA SER A 125 -10.74 -5.85 2.12
C SER A 125 -9.38 -6.31 2.66
N GLY A 126 -9.39 -6.90 3.84
CA GLY A 126 -8.21 -7.29 4.58
C GLY A 126 -8.02 -6.48 5.86
N ILE A 127 -7.21 -6.99 6.74
CA ILE A 127 -6.93 -6.38 8.04
C ILE A 127 -5.98 -5.20 7.82
N ASN A 128 -6.50 -3.97 7.94
CA ASN A 128 -5.68 -2.77 7.81
C ASN A 128 -4.91 -2.49 9.09
N VAL A 129 -3.61 -2.28 8.96
CA VAL A 129 -2.67 -1.98 10.05
C VAL A 129 -1.69 -0.88 9.60
N ALA A 130 -1.04 -0.22 10.58
CA ALA A 130 -0.06 0.83 10.29
C ALA A 130 1.00 0.94 11.40
N PRO A 131 2.05 1.76 11.25
CA PRO A 131 2.99 2.10 12.32
C PRO A 131 2.29 2.82 13.48
N PHE A 132 2.80 2.70 14.71
CA PHE A 132 2.20 3.28 15.92
C PHE A 132 1.90 4.77 15.78
N GLU A 133 2.87 5.57 15.37
CA GLU A 133 2.71 7.02 15.26
C GLU A 133 1.65 7.41 14.21
N TRP A 134 1.55 6.65 13.13
CA TRP A 134 0.50 6.84 12.14
C TRP A 134 -0.89 6.61 12.73
N VAL A 135 -1.10 5.47 13.44
CA VAL A 135 -2.37 5.15 14.08
C VAL A 135 -2.72 6.20 15.14
N LYS A 136 -1.77 6.55 16.00
CA LYS A 136 -1.91 7.54 17.07
C LYS A 136 -2.28 8.93 16.54
N SER A 137 -1.74 9.32 15.37
CA SER A 137 -2.03 10.61 14.75
C SER A 137 -3.43 10.72 14.18
N LYS A 138 -4.04 9.59 13.80
CA LYS A 138 -5.35 9.53 13.15
C LYS A 138 -6.50 9.22 14.09
N TYR A 139 -6.24 8.50 15.20
CA TYR A 139 -7.29 7.95 16.07
C TYR A 139 -6.99 8.21 17.55
N ASN A 140 -8.04 8.58 18.29
CA ASN A 140 -7.99 8.76 19.74
C ASN A 140 -8.85 7.69 20.45
N VAL A 141 -8.50 6.43 20.21
CA VAL A 141 -9.15 5.24 20.77
C VAL A 141 -8.08 4.22 21.14
N ASP A 142 -8.46 3.12 21.75
CA ASP A 142 -7.54 2.03 22.11
C ASP A 142 -6.74 1.55 20.90
N ILE A 143 -5.42 1.54 21.04
CA ILE A 143 -4.49 1.08 20.03
C ILE A 143 -3.97 -0.29 20.43
N TRP A 144 -4.17 -1.25 19.56
CA TRP A 144 -3.65 -2.60 19.71
C TRP A 144 -2.29 -2.73 19.07
N LYS A 145 -1.33 -3.26 19.82
CA LYS A 145 -0.08 -3.80 19.31
C LYS A 145 -0.34 -5.20 18.81
N CYS A 146 0.10 -5.49 17.60
CA CYS A 146 -0.19 -6.72 16.90
C CYS A 146 1.06 -7.26 16.24
N LEU A 147 1.02 -8.55 15.85
CA LEU A 147 2.11 -9.23 15.16
C LEU A 147 1.63 -9.81 13.83
N ILE A 148 2.36 -9.51 12.77
CA ILE A 148 2.32 -10.24 11.50
C ILE A 148 3.48 -11.23 11.53
N LYS A 149 3.21 -12.53 11.65
CA LYS A 149 4.26 -13.56 11.69
C LYS A 149 4.93 -13.72 10.33
N TRP A 150 6.17 -14.21 10.33
CA TRP A 150 6.94 -14.46 9.11
C TRP A 150 6.20 -15.35 8.11
N GLU A 151 5.52 -16.38 8.58
CA GLU A 151 4.75 -17.30 7.75
C GLU A 151 3.52 -16.69 7.08
N TRP A 152 3.06 -15.51 7.54
CA TRP A 152 1.89 -14.79 7.01
C TRP A 152 2.24 -13.68 6.03
N LEU A 153 3.52 -13.43 5.78
CA LEU A 153 3.97 -12.39 4.84
C LEU A 153 3.42 -12.53 3.42
N PRO A 154 3.17 -13.74 2.87
CA PRO A 154 2.54 -13.85 1.56
C PRO A 154 1.17 -13.17 1.45
N GLY A 155 0.42 -13.05 2.56
CA GLY A 155 -0.86 -12.34 2.63
C GLY A 155 -0.75 -10.85 2.97
N VAL A 156 0.46 -10.27 2.95
CA VAL A 156 0.67 -8.84 3.22
C VAL A 156 0.68 -8.04 1.92
N VAL A 157 -0.15 -7.02 1.87
CA VAL A 157 -0.26 -6.11 0.72
C VAL A 157 0.14 -4.70 1.12
N VAL A 158 1.21 -4.20 0.52
CA VAL A 158 1.68 -2.81 0.66
C VAL A 158 1.27 -2.03 -0.58
N PRO A 159 0.27 -1.12 -0.49
CA PRO A 159 -0.12 -0.29 -1.62
C PRO A 159 1.04 0.57 -2.14
N TYR A 160 1.11 0.79 -3.44
CA TYR A 160 2.18 1.63 -4.03
C TYR A 160 2.15 3.08 -3.56
N MET A 161 0.95 3.58 -3.18
CA MET A 161 0.72 4.94 -2.73
C MET A 161 0.55 5.06 -1.21
N THR A 162 0.91 4.03 -0.44
CA THR A 162 0.66 4.06 1.02
C THR A 162 1.34 5.23 1.71
N ASP A 163 0.61 5.85 2.62
CA ASP A 163 1.10 6.87 3.56
C ASP A 163 1.45 6.29 4.95
N GLY A 164 1.39 4.97 5.09
CA GLY A 164 1.66 4.23 6.34
C GLY A 164 0.80 2.99 6.49
N LYS A 165 -0.39 2.96 5.90
CA LYS A 165 -1.35 1.87 6.03
C LYS A 165 -1.05 0.72 5.06
N ILE A 166 -1.04 -0.50 5.59
CA ILE A 166 -0.92 -1.74 4.83
C ILE A 166 -2.08 -2.67 5.15
N ARG A 167 -2.26 -3.72 4.35
CA ARG A 167 -3.25 -4.78 4.60
C ARG A 167 -2.55 -6.11 4.83
N CYS A 168 -3.16 -6.96 5.66
CA CYS A 168 -2.73 -8.35 5.81
C CYS A 168 -3.94 -9.28 5.92
N GLU A 169 -3.71 -10.57 5.67
CA GLU A 169 -4.76 -11.59 5.78
C GLU A 169 -4.87 -12.15 7.20
N LYS A 170 -3.76 -12.16 7.95
CA LYS A 170 -3.69 -12.69 9.32
C LYS A 170 -2.95 -11.74 10.24
N LEU A 171 -3.46 -11.64 11.46
CA LEU A 171 -2.91 -10.78 12.48
C LEU A 171 -3.10 -11.40 13.87
N GLN A 172 -2.05 -11.44 14.66
CA GLN A 172 -2.15 -11.80 16.08
C GLN A 172 -2.23 -10.55 16.93
N LEU A 173 -3.24 -10.49 17.79
CA LEU A 173 -3.41 -9.41 18.78
C LEU A 173 -2.52 -9.71 19.98
N LEU A 174 -1.69 -8.75 20.40
CA LEU A 174 -0.77 -8.94 21.53
C LEU A 174 -1.33 -8.26 22.78
N GLU A 175 -1.46 -6.95 22.75
CA GLU A 175 -1.86 -6.13 23.89
C GLU A 175 -2.44 -4.79 23.44
N VAL A 176 -3.19 -4.12 24.31
CA VAL A 176 -3.58 -2.71 24.16
C VAL A 176 -2.45 -1.86 24.71
N VAL A 177 -1.97 -0.88 23.93
CA VAL A 177 -0.84 -0.01 24.31
C VAL A 177 -1.23 1.45 24.54
N LYS A 178 -2.48 1.80 24.20
CA LYS A 178 -3.08 3.12 24.50
C LYS A 178 -4.60 2.99 24.52
#